data_b0dcb14df49563622df25addaac3485f
#
_entry.id   b0dcb14df49563622df25addaac3485f
#
_cell.length_a   1.000
_cell.length_b   1.000
_cell.length_c   1.000
_cell.angle_alpha   90.00
_cell.angle_beta   90.00
_cell.angle_gamma   90.00
#
_symmetry.space_group_name_H-M   'P 1'
#
loop_
_entity.id
_entity.type
_entity.pdbx_description
1 polymer ?
#
loop_
_entity_poly.entity_id
_entity_poly.type
_entity_poly.pdbx_seq_one_letter_code
_entity_poly.pdbx_strand_id
1 'polypeptide(L)'
;MKKTLAILLAVVMAITLFTACGDKPAPTPDTGSVYYLNFKPEADKAWQDLAKLYTEKTGVPVTVLTAASGTYDQVLTAEMDKDAAPTMFQVGNAGAVKTWGEYCYDLTNTDIMKEMTTDAFNLKNEAGETVSIGYCYEAFGIIVNKALLKQAGYELTDITNFESLKKVADDIHSRAAELGFDAFTSAGLDGSSSWRFSGHLANMPLFYEF
;
A
#
# COMPACT_ATOMS: atom_id res chain seq x y z
N MET A 1 -6.71 70.98 -7.40
CA MET A 1 -6.52 69.68 -8.09
C MET A 1 -5.62 68.73 -7.34
N LYS A 2 -4.36 69.06 -6.93
CA LYS A 2 -3.50 68.10 -6.22
C LYS A 2 -4.01 67.67 -4.83
N LYS A 3 -4.66 68.58 -4.07
CA LYS A 3 -5.21 68.26 -2.73
C LYS A 3 -6.49 67.43 -2.80
N THR A 4 -7.33 67.63 -3.82
CA THR A 4 -8.54 66.83 -4.03
C THR A 4 -8.20 65.41 -4.50
N LEU A 5 -7.16 65.22 -5.30
CA LEU A 5 -6.68 63.91 -5.73
C LEU A 5 -6.09 63.07 -4.58
N ALA A 6 -5.36 63.74 -3.65
CA ALA A 6 -4.80 63.10 -2.46
C ALA A 6 -5.88 62.61 -1.49
N ILE A 7 -6.97 63.39 -1.31
CA ILE A 7 -8.11 63.02 -0.47
C ILE A 7 -8.87 61.85 -1.10
N LEU A 8 -9.06 61.84 -2.43
CA LEU A 8 -9.69 60.73 -3.13
C LEU A 8 -8.88 59.40 -3.01
N LEU A 9 -7.55 59.50 -3.11
CA LEU A 9 -6.68 58.33 -2.93
C LEU A 9 -6.70 57.79 -1.49
N ALA A 10 -6.75 58.68 -0.48
CA ALA A 10 -6.86 58.28 0.92
C ALA A 10 -8.19 57.57 1.25
N VAL A 11 -9.30 58.06 0.65
CA VAL A 11 -10.63 57.46 0.82
C VAL A 11 -10.71 56.10 0.14
N VAL A 12 -10.10 55.90 -1.04
CA VAL A 12 -10.05 54.59 -1.72
C VAL A 12 -9.18 53.62 -0.93
N MET A 13 -8.05 54.01 -0.35
CA MET A 13 -7.25 53.15 0.54
C MET A 13 -7.98 52.81 1.84
N ALA A 14 -8.77 53.70 2.40
CA ALA A 14 -9.54 53.39 3.60
C ALA A 14 -10.67 52.39 3.33
N ILE A 15 -11.30 52.43 2.17
CA ILE A 15 -12.38 51.47 1.78
C ILE A 15 -11.81 50.08 1.54
N THR A 16 -10.59 49.95 1.03
CA THR A 16 -9.96 48.63 0.84
C THR A 16 -9.51 47.97 2.14
N LEU A 17 -9.34 48.72 3.21
CA LEU A 17 -8.99 48.16 4.53
C LEU A 17 -10.20 47.61 5.29
N PHE A 18 -11.44 48.02 4.95
CA PHE A 18 -12.66 47.50 5.59
C PHE A 18 -13.24 46.25 4.93
N THR A 19 -12.79 45.89 3.73
CA THR A 19 -13.22 44.64 3.06
C THR A 19 -12.34 43.43 3.42
N ALA A 20 -11.27 43.59 4.24
CA ALA A 20 -10.40 42.52 4.69
C ALA A 20 -10.85 41.81 5.99
N CYS A 21 -11.96 42.27 6.61
CA CYS A 21 -12.64 41.55 7.68
C CYS A 21 -13.81 40.76 7.09
N GLY A 22 -13.54 39.89 6.12
CA GLY A 22 -14.43 38.77 5.86
C GLY A 22 -14.43 37.90 7.11
N ASP A 23 -15.62 37.50 7.57
CA ASP A 23 -15.80 36.53 8.65
C ASP A 23 -14.82 35.39 8.42
N LYS A 24 -13.83 35.25 9.30
CA LYS A 24 -13.08 34.01 9.35
C LYS A 24 -14.12 32.92 9.54
N PRO A 25 -14.19 31.91 8.68
CA PRO A 25 -15.05 30.77 8.96
C PRO A 25 -14.79 30.38 10.41
N ALA A 26 -15.85 30.13 11.17
CA ALA A 26 -15.71 29.58 12.51
C ALA A 26 -14.72 28.42 12.41
N PRO A 27 -13.77 28.26 13.36
CA PRO A 27 -12.83 27.15 13.30
C PRO A 27 -13.67 25.90 13.18
N THR A 28 -13.59 25.26 12.02
CA THR A 28 -14.08 23.88 11.86
C THR A 28 -13.43 23.08 12.96
N PRO A 29 -14.19 22.23 13.68
CA PRO A 29 -13.57 21.31 14.63
C PRO A 29 -12.36 20.71 13.97
N ASP A 30 -11.22 20.66 14.67
CA ASP A 30 -10.01 20.04 14.17
C ASP A 30 -10.34 18.58 13.87
N THR A 31 -10.68 18.30 12.63
CA THR A 31 -11.05 16.96 12.17
C THR A 31 -9.83 16.05 12.07
N GLY A 32 -8.65 16.58 12.40
CA GLY A 32 -7.39 15.88 12.16
C GLY A 32 -7.10 15.67 10.67
N SER A 33 -6.10 14.88 10.38
CA SER A 33 -5.75 14.49 9.02
C SER A 33 -5.16 13.08 9.02
N VAL A 34 -5.22 12.44 7.86
CA VAL A 34 -4.58 11.14 7.65
C VAL A 34 -3.43 11.32 6.67
N TYR A 35 -2.24 10.85 7.04
CA TYR A 35 -1.12 10.68 6.14
C TYR A 35 -0.77 9.21 6.03
N TYR A 36 -1.06 8.60 4.89
CA TYR A 36 -0.80 7.19 4.61
C TYR A 36 0.45 7.01 3.76
N LEU A 37 1.43 6.28 4.28
CA LEU A 37 2.57 5.81 3.51
C LEU A 37 2.24 4.45 2.88
N ASN A 38 1.93 4.48 1.59
CA ASN A 38 1.57 3.29 0.81
C ASN A 38 2.81 2.50 0.38
N PHE A 39 2.78 1.23 0.65
CA PHE A 39 3.82 0.25 0.32
C PHE A 39 3.64 -0.40 -1.07
N LYS A 40 2.44 -0.33 -1.66
CA LYS A 40 2.08 -1.00 -2.92
C LYS A 40 2.02 0.01 -4.09
N PRO A 41 3.10 0.17 -4.88
CA PRO A 41 3.09 1.12 -6.01
C PRO A 41 1.99 0.82 -7.03
N GLU A 42 1.67 -0.45 -7.26
CA GLU A 42 0.61 -0.89 -8.16
C GLU A 42 -0.80 -0.44 -7.74
N ALA A 43 -0.98 -0.14 -6.45
CA ALA A 43 -2.25 0.33 -5.89
C ALA A 43 -2.30 1.86 -5.72
N ASP A 44 -1.27 2.62 -6.14
CA ASP A 44 -1.18 4.06 -5.91
C ASP A 44 -2.44 4.80 -6.36
N LYS A 45 -2.84 4.60 -7.62
CA LYS A 45 -4.03 5.27 -8.14
C LYS A 45 -5.30 4.98 -7.33
N ALA A 46 -5.48 3.74 -6.91
CA ALA A 46 -6.66 3.34 -6.12
C ALA A 46 -6.65 4.01 -4.74
N TRP A 47 -5.49 4.13 -4.11
CA TRP A 47 -5.35 4.83 -2.84
C TRP A 47 -5.57 6.34 -2.97
N GLN A 48 -5.06 6.99 -4.04
CA GLN A 48 -5.32 8.40 -4.31
C GLN A 48 -6.82 8.67 -4.53
N ASP A 49 -7.49 7.82 -5.32
CA ASP A 49 -8.93 7.94 -5.57
C ASP A 49 -9.74 7.73 -4.27
N LEU A 50 -9.36 6.75 -3.44
CA LEU A 50 -10.00 6.51 -2.14
C LEU A 50 -9.80 7.67 -1.16
N ALA A 51 -8.59 8.20 -1.08
CA ALA A 51 -8.26 9.36 -0.25
C ALA A 51 -9.13 10.57 -0.60
N LYS A 52 -9.25 10.86 -1.88
CA LYS A 52 -10.11 11.93 -2.39
C LYS A 52 -11.58 11.70 -2.00
N LEU A 53 -12.11 10.51 -2.25
CA LEU A 53 -13.49 10.16 -1.92
C LEU A 53 -13.76 10.25 -0.42
N TYR A 54 -12.84 9.80 0.41
CA TYR A 54 -12.95 9.88 1.86
C TYR A 54 -12.97 11.33 2.34
N THR A 55 -12.05 12.15 1.84
CA THR A 55 -12.00 13.58 2.15
C THR A 55 -13.30 14.30 1.73
N GLU A 56 -13.82 14.01 0.53
CA GLU A 56 -15.09 14.57 0.05
C GLU A 56 -16.29 14.19 0.94
N LYS A 57 -16.30 12.97 1.47
CA LYS A 57 -17.41 12.47 2.30
C LYS A 57 -17.35 12.92 3.76
N THR A 58 -16.15 13.05 4.31
CA THR A 58 -15.96 13.23 5.75
C THR A 58 -15.43 14.60 6.13
N GLY A 59 -14.84 15.33 5.18
CA GLY A 59 -14.10 16.55 5.44
C GLY A 59 -12.70 16.32 6.03
N VAL A 60 -12.30 15.07 6.32
CA VAL A 60 -10.98 14.74 6.84
C VAL A 60 -9.96 14.69 5.69
N PRO A 61 -8.93 15.54 5.68
CA PRO A 61 -7.88 15.51 4.67
C PRO A 61 -7.12 14.19 4.72
N VAL A 62 -6.91 13.58 3.56
CA VAL A 62 -6.09 12.37 3.43
C VAL A 62 -5.00 12.61 2.40
N THR A 63 -3.75 12.41 2.81
CA THR A 63 -2.57 12.43 1.93
C THR A 63 -2.04 11.01 1.79
N VAL A 64 -1.74 10.61 0.57
CA VAL A 64 -1.09 9.32 0.27
C VAL A 64 0.26 9.58 -0.37
N LEU A 65 1.32 9.07 0.24
CA LEU A 65 2.64 8.97 -0.35
C LEU A 65 2.92 7.50 -0.68
N THR A 66 3.27 7.21 -1.91
CA THR A 66 3.59 5.84 -2.33
C THR A 66 5.09 5.68 -2.48
N ALA A 67 5.66 4.74 -1.74
CA ALA A 67 7.06 4.36 -1.88
C ALA A 67 7.30 3.59 -3.19
N ALA A 68 8.42 3.85 -3.84
CA ALA A 68 8.83 3.04 -4.99
C ALA A 68 9.13 1.59 -4.57
N SER A 69 9.00 0.66 -5.51
CA SER A 69 9.27 -0.75 -5.26
C SER A 69 10.67 -0.97 -4.64
N GLY A 70 10.72 -1.68 -3.53
CA GLY A 70 11.96 -2.00 -2.81
C GLY A 70 12.56 -0.87 -1.97
N THR A 71 11.87 0.28 -1.82
CA THR A 71 12.40 1.42 -1.07
C THR A 71 11.59 1.77 0.18
N TYR A 72 10.58 0.98 0.52
CA TYR A 72 9.62 1.31 1.57
C TYR A 72 10.28 1.63 2.92
N ASP A 73 11.16 0.78 3.42
CA ASP A 73 11.80 0.98 4.72
C ASP A 73 12.64 2.24 4.80
N GLN A 74 13.33 2.58 3.70
CA GLN A 74 14.12 3.82 3.60
C GLN A 74 13.21 5.05 3.60
N VAL A 75 12.10 4.99 2.86
CA VAL A 75 11.12 6.07 2.80
C VAL A 75 10.43 6.23 4.14
N LEU A 76 10.00 5.12 4.78
CA LEU A 76 9.37 5.16 6.11
C LEU A 76 10.31 5.82 7.14
N THR A 77 11.57 5.41 7.18
CA THR A 77 12.56 6.01 8.09
C THR A 77 12.68 7.52 7.87
N ALA A 78 12.79 7.95 6.60
CA ALA A 78 12.91 9.38 6.28
C ALA A 78 11.63 10.17 6.56
N GLU A 79 10.45 9.55 6.41
CA GLU A 79 9.18 10.22 6.69
C GLU A 79 8.88 10.29 8.21
N MET A 80 9.29 9.29 8.98
CA MET A 80 9.11 9.29 10.44
C MET A 80 10.00 10.32 11.16
N ASP A 81 11.09 10.77 10.54
CA ASP A 81 11.95 11.84 11.07
C ASP A 81 11.38 13.25 10.87
N LYS A 82 10.25 13.40 10.16
CA LYS A 82 9.63 14.70 9.90
C LYS A 82 8.66 15.12 11.00
N ASP A 83 8.45 16.43 11.17
CA ASP A 83 7.43 16.97 12.07
C ASP A 83 6.01 16.47 11.73
N ALA A 84 5.73 16.23 10.45
CA ALA A 84 4.50 15.65 9.95
C ALA A 84 4.75 14.23 9.45
N ALA A 85 4.94 13.31 10.38
CA ALA A 85 5.15 11.88 10.09
C ALA A 85 3.86 11.19 9.61
N PRO A 86 3.97 10.05 8.89
CA PRO A 86 2.82 9.23 8.54
C PRO A 86 2.00 8.81 9.77
N THR A 87 0.69 9.00 9.71
CA THR A 87 -0.27 8.53 10.72
C THR A 87 -0.76 7.12 10.45
N MET A 88 -0.59 6.65 9.21
CA MET A 88 -0.83 5.28 8.77
C MET A 88 0.36 4.79 7.97
N PHE A 89 0.93 3.66 8.37
CA PHE A 89 2.06 3.03 7.69
C PHE A 89 2.03 1.52 7.89
N GLN A 90 2.77 0.78 7.08
CA GLN A 90 2.78 -0.67 7.13
C GLN A 90 3.85 -1.20 8.08
N VAL A 91 3.41 -2.09 8.96
CA VAL A 91 4.25 -2.96 9.79
C VAL A 91 3.89 -4.40 9.42
N GLY A 92 4.71 -5.04 8.57
CA GLY A 92 4.34 -6.28 7.88
C GLY A 92 4.90 -7.57 8.48
N ASN A 93 5.74 -7.50 9.53
CA ASN A 93 6.34 -8.67 10.16
C ASN A 93 6.84 -8.36 11.58
N ALA A 94 7.22 -9.40 12.32
CA ALA A 94 7.71 -9.27 13.69
C ALA A 94 8.99 -8.41 13.81
N GLY A 95 9.86 -8.40 12.81
CA GLY A 95 11.04 -7.54 12.78
C GLY A 95 10.65 -6.06 12.68
N ALA A 96 9.69 -5.74 11.83
CA ALA A 96 9.15 -4.39 11.72
C ALA A 96 8.42 -3.94 13.01
N VAL A 97 7.73 -4.86 13.70
CA VAL A 97 7.14 -4.55 15.02
C VAL A 97 8.20 -4.16 16.03
N LYS A 98 9.37 -4.83 16.06
CA LYS A 98 10.48 -4.47 16.97
C LYS A 98 11.01 -3.07 16.67
N THR A 99 11.03 -2.66 15.42
CA THR A 99 11.53 -1.33 15.00
C THR A 99 10.52 -0.22 15.20
N TRP A 100 9.26 -0.49 14.87
CA TRP A 100 8.23 0.55 14.75
C TRP A 100 7.08 0.43 15.75
N GLY A 101 7.03 -0.64 16.55
CA GLY A 101 5.92 -0.91 17.46
C GLY A 101 5.65 0.19 18.48
N GLU A 102 6.68 0.92 18.92
CA GLU A 102 6.53 2.07 19.85
C GLU A 102 5.79 3.26 19.22
N TYR A 103 5.78 3.34 17.90
CA TYR A 103 5.05 4.38 17.15
C TYR A 103 3.62 3.94 16.79
N CYS A 104 3.27 2.69 17.04
CA CYS A 104 1.98 2.13 16.68
C CYS A 104 0.96 2.33 17.81
N TYR A 105 -0.27 2.67 17.45
CA TYR A 105 -1.39 2.73 18.37
C TYR A 105 -1.85 1.31 18.74
N ASP A 106 -2.24 1.08 20.00
CA ASP A 106 -2.89 -0.18 20.40
C ASP A 106 -4.29 -0.27 19.79
N LEU A 107 -4.45 -1.18 18.85
CA LEU A 107 -5.71 -1.42 18.14
C LEU A 107 -6.61 -2.44 18.83
N THR A 108 -6.17 -3.10 19.91
CA THR A 108 -6.82 -4.27 20.52
C THR A 108 -8.31 -4.05 20.82
N ASN A 109 -8.68 -2.87 21.29
CA ASN A 109 -10.07 -2.55 21.67
C ASN A 109 -10.74 -1.53 20.74
N THR A 110 -10.22 -1.33 19.55
CA THR A 110 -10.78 -0.37 18.58
C THR A 110 -11.96 -0.94 17.81
N ASP A 111 -12.75 -0.05 17.20
CA ASP A 111 -13.90 -0.47 16.40
C ASP A 111 -13.49 -1.26 15.16
N ILE A 112 -12.32 -0.97 14.57
CA ILE A 112 -11.82 -1.72 13.42
C ILE A 112 -11.61 -3.21 13.73
N MET A 113 -11.26 -3.57 14.97
CA MET A 113 -11.11 -4.96 15.39
C MET A 113 -12.44 -5.71 15.39
N LYS A 114 -13.57 -5.00 15.53
CA LYS A 114 -14.92 -5.61 15.46
C LYS A 114 -15.34 -5.93 14.03
N GLU A 115 -14.76 -5.25 13.06
CA GLU A 115 -15.02 -5.46 11.63
C GLU A 115 -14.10 -6.54 11.01
N MET A 116 -13.07 -6.98 11.72
CA MET A 116 -12.15 -8.00 11.23
C MET A 116 -12.81 -9.37 11.16
N THR A 117 -12.64 -10.06 10.03
CA THR A 117 -13.14 -11.42 9.83
C THR A 117 -12.20 -12.50 10.38
N THR A 118 -10.95 -12.14 10.62
CA THR A 118 -9.91 -12.98 11.23
C THR A 118 -8.82 -12.11 11.85
N ASP A 119 -8.20 -12.59 12.90
CA ASP A 119 -7.03 -11.99 13.55
C ASP A 119 -5.71 -12.71 13.20
N ALA A 120 -5.77 -13.74 12.36
CA ALA A 120 -4.64 -14.62 12.04
C ALA A 120 -3.42 -13.88 11.44
N PHE A 121 -3.63 -12.71 10.86
CA PHE A 121 -2.57 -11.90 10.22
C PHE A 121 -2.23 -10.63 11.02
N ASN A 122 -2.81 -10.47 12.20
CA ASN A 122 -2.51 -9.33 13.05
C ASN A 122 -1.17 -9.54 13.76
N LEU A 123 -0.44 -8.44 13.96
CA LEU A 123 0.81 -8.49 14.68
C LEU A 123 0.66 -7.86 16.06
N LYS A 124 1.31 -8.46 17.02
CA LYS A 124 1.33 -8.00 18.42
C LYS A 124 2.73 -7.58 18.84
N ASN A 125 2.80 -6.57 19.71
CA ASN A 125 4.04 -6.20 20.38
C ASN A 125 4.32 -7.15 21.56
N GLU A 126 5.41 -6.92 22.28
CA GLU A 126 5.82 -7.74 23.44
C GLU A 126 4.82 -7.66 24.61
N ALA A 127 4.05 -6.59 24.72
CA ALA A 127 2.99 -6.44 25.71
C ALA A 127 1.70 -7.21 25.34
N GLY A 128 1.63 -7.79 24.15
CA GLY A 128 0.46 -8.51 23.64
C GLY A 128 -0.60 -7.61 23.01
N GLU A 129 -0.33 -6.33 22.84
CA GLU A 129 -1.20 -5.37 22.20
C GLU A 129 -1.16 -5.55 20.68
N THR A 130 -2.32 -5.45 20.03
CA THR A 130 -2.40 -5.49 18.55
C THR A 130 -1.93 -4.16 17.96
N VAL A 131 -0.80 -4.15 17.29
CA VAL A 131 -0.16 -2.95 16.72
C VAL A 131 -0.21 -2.89 15.20
N SER A 132 -0.64 -3.98 14.56
CA SER A 132 -0.86 -4.03 13.12
C SER A 132 -1.98 -5.00 12.80
N ILE A 133 -2.80 -4.64 11.81
CA ILE A 133 -3.89 -5.48 11.29
C ILE A 133 -3.60 -5.90 9.86
N GLY A 134 -3.94 -7.14 9.53
CA GLY A 134 -3.88 -7.64 8.16
C GLY A 134 -5.10 -7.21 7.37
N TYR A 135 -5.00 -6.17 6.56
CA TYR A 135 -6.10 -5.69 5.72
C TYR A 135 -6.29 -6.49 4.43
N CYS A 136 -5.26 -7.22 4.00
CA CYS A 136 -5.32 -8.18 2.91
C CYS A 136 -4.26 -9.26 3.10
N TYR A 137 -4.43 -10.39 2.44
CA TYR A 137 -3.43 -11.46 2.40
C TYR A 137 -3.16 -11.90 0.97
N GLU A 138 -1.98 -12.43 0.75
CA GLU A 138 -1.54 -12.99 -0.52
C GLU A 138 -1.22 -14.47 -0.32
N ALA A 139 -1.46 -15.26 -1.35
CA ALA A 139 -1.16 -16.69 -1.35
C ALA A 139 -0.07 -17.02 -2.36
N PHE A 140 0.82 -17.94 -2.00
CA PHE A 140 1.75 -18.53 -2.94
C PHE A 140 1.06 -19.55 -3.83
N GLY A 141 1.48 -19.62 -5.08
CA GLY A 141 0.93 -20.59 -6.00
C GLY A 141 1.48 -20.40 -7.41
N ILE A 142 1.11 -21.32 -8.28
CA ILE A 142 1.39 -21.25 -9.71
C ILE A 142 0.16 -20.66 -10.40
N ILE A 143 0.33 -19.50 -11.02
CA ILE A 143 -0.71 -18.90 -11.84
C ILE A 143 -0.69 -19.59 -13.20
N VAL A 144 -1.81 -20.20 -13.59
CA VAL A 144 -1.90 -20.97 -14.82
C VAL A 144 -2.71 -20.22 -15.87
N ASN A 145 -2.12 -20.02 -17.05
CA ASN A 145 -2.86 -19.61 -18.23
C ASN A 145 -3.57 -20.83 -18.83
N LYS A 146 -4.84 -21.00 -18.49
CA LYS A 146 -5.63 -22.16 -18.93
C LYS A 146 -5.78 -22.25 -20.46
N ALA A 147 -5.77 -21.11 -21.17
CA ALA A 147 -5.89 -21.11 -22.63
C ALA A 147 -4.63 -21.68 -23.29
N LEU A 148 -3.44 -21.28 -22.81
CA LEU A 148 -2.17 -21.82 -23.32
C LEU A 148 -2.00 -23.29 -22.90
N LEU A 149 -2.38 -23.66 -21.69
CA LEU A 149 -2.34 -25.03 -21.24
C LEU A 149 -3.18 -25.93 -22.16
N LYS A 150 -4.41 -25.50 -22.49
CA LYS A 150 -5.30 -26.21 -23.41
C LYS A 150 -4.74 -26.24 -24.84
N GLN A 151 -4.11 -25.18 -25.32
CA GLN A 151 -3.44 -25.17 -26.62
C GLN A 151 -2.32 -26.19 -26.68
N ALA A 152 -1.63 -26.44 -25.56
CA ALA A 152 -0.62 -27.50 -25.45
C ALA A 152 -1.22 -28.91 -25.35
N GLY A 153 -2.56 -29.04 -25.24
CA GLY A 153 -3.26 -30.32 -25.16
C GLY A 153 -3.50 -30.83 -23.76
N TYR A 154 -3.40 -29.96 -22.75
CA TYR A 154 -3.60 -30.32 -21.35
C TYR A 154 -4.75 -29.52 -20.72
N GLU A 155 -5.33 -30.10 -19.65
CA GLU A 155 -6.28 -29.42 -18.76
C GLU A 155 -5.67 -29.30 -17.36
N LEU A 156 -6.20 -28.40 -16.54
CA LEU A 156 -5.69 -28.20 -15.17
C LEU A 156 -5.78 -29.46 -14.31
N THR A 157 -6.76 -30.31 -14.60
CA THR A 157 -6.96 -31.62 -13.94
C THR A 157 -5.87 -32.64 -14.22
N ASP A 158 -5.03 -32.44 -15.23
CA ASP A 158 -3.89 -33.29 -15.53
C ASP A 158 -2.71 -33.03 -14.57
N ILE A 159 -2.76 -31.91 -13.84
CA ILE A 159 -1.74 -31.47 -12.90
C ILE A 159 -2.23 -31.71 -11.47
N THR A 160 -1.91 -32.86 -10.90
CA THR A 160 -2.38 -33.26 -9.57
C THR A 160 -1.28 -33.32 -8.51
N ASN A 161 -0.01 -33.34 -8.94
CA ASN A 161 1.17 -33.43 -8.08
C ASN A 161 2.40 -32.89 -8.83
N PHE A 162 3.54 -32.88 -8.16
CA PHE A 162 4.80 -32.37 -8.74
C PHE A 162 5.25 -33.16 -9.96
N GLU A 163 5.10 -34.48 -9.98
CA GLU A 163 5.51 -35.32 -11.11
C GLU A 163 4.68 -35.05 -12.36
N SER A 164 3.35 -34.93 -12.20
CA SER A 164 2.47 -34.56 -13.32
C SER A 164 2.73 -33.12 -13.80
N LEU A 165 2.98 -32.17 -12.89
CA LEU A 165 3.40 -30.82 -13.26
C LEU A 165 4.70 -30.86 -14.07
N LYS A 166 5.72 -31.58 -13.59
CA LYS A 166 7.00 -31.69 -14.27
C LYS A 166 6.85 -32.32 -15.67
N LYS A 167 6.07 -33.38 -15.78
CA LYS A 167 5.78 -34.02 -17.07
C LYS A 167 5.14 -33.07 -18.08
N VAL A 168 4.13 -32.31 -17.66
CA VAL A 168 3.48 -31.30 -18.51
C VAL A 168 4.45 -30.21 -18.89
N ALA A 169 5.25 -29.74 -17.96
CA ALA A 169 6.26 -28.69 -18.21
C ALA A 169 7.35 -29.16 -19.17
N ASP A 170 7.88 -30.35 -18.99
CA ASP A 170 8.92 -30.93 -19.87
C ASP A 170 8.38 -31.11 -21.30
N ASP A 171 7.13 -31.57 -21.46
CA ASP A 171 6.51 -31.71 -22.77
C ASP A 171 6.30 -30.35 -23.46
N ILE A 172 5.73 -29.39 -22.78
CA ILE A 172 5.54 -28.03 -23.33
C ILE A 172 6.89 -27.43 -23.72
N HIS A 173 7.90 -27.55 -22.85
CA HIS A 173 9.24 -27.06 -23.14
C HIS A 173 9.84 -27.71 -24.39
N SER A 174 9.68 -29.02 -24.55
CA SER A 174 10.19 -29.75 -25.74
C SER A 174 9.52 -29.30 -27.04
N ARG A 175 8.29 -28.78 -26.97
CA ARG A 175 7.51 -28.30 -28.10
C ARG A 175 7.39 -26.78 -28.16
N ALA A 176 8.20 -26.03 -27.39
CA ALA A 176 8.07 -24.57 -27.28
C ALA A 176 8.15 -23.85 -28.63
N ALA A 177 9.02 -24.31 -29.55
CA ALA A 177 9.11 -23.72 -30.89
C ALA A 177 7.85 -23.94 -31.74
N GLU A 178 7.16 -25.07 -31.59
CA GLU A 178 5.90 -25.40 -32.26
C GLU A 178 4.75 -24.61 -31.65
N LEU A 179 4.67 -24.55 -30.32
CA LEU A 179 3.60 -23.93 -29.59
C LEU A 179 3.65 -22.38 -29.61
N GLY A 180 4.85 -21.81 -29.78
CA GLY A 180 5.11 -20.39 -29.71
C GLY A 180 5.20 -19.84 -28.28
N PHE A 181 5.28 -20.69 -27.27
CA PHE A 181 5.48 -20.36 -25.86
C PHE A 181 6.17 -21.51 -25.11
N ASP A 182 6.77 -21.17 -23.97
CA ASP A 182 7.40 -22.14 -23.07
C ASP A 182 6.52 -22.45 -21.85
N ALA A 183 6.89 -23.49 -21.10
CA ALA A 183 6.13 -23.98 -19.96
C ALA A 183 5.99 -22.94 -18.85
N PHE A 184 7.04 -22.18 -18.58
CA PHE A 184 7.06 -21.18 -17.52
C PHE A 184 7.59 -19.85 -18.01
N THR A 185 7.00 -18.80 -17.44
CA THR A 185 7.64 -17.49 -17.36
C THR A 185 7.92 -17.17 -15.90
N SER A 186 8.94 -16.39 -15.63
CA SER A 186 9.39 -16.07 -14.29
C SER A 186 9.62 -14.58 -14.13
N ALA A 187 9.68 -14.12 -12.89
CA ALA A 187 10.14 -12.79 -12.59
C ALA A 187 11.63 -12.64 -12.93
N GLY A 188 12.05 -11.41 -13.23
CA GLY A 188 13.48 -11.10 -13.38
C GLY A 188 14.26 -11.29 -12.08
N LEU A 189 15.59 -11.38 -12.20
CA LEU A 189 16.50 -11.45 -11.05
C LEU A 189 17.11 -10.08 -10.69
N ASP A 190 16.49 -9.00 -11.18
CA ASP A 190 16.88 -7.64 -10.80
C ASP A 190 16.44 -7.29 -9.36
N GLY A 191 16.94 -6.17 -8.85
CA GLY A 191 16.69 -5.74 -7.47
C GLY A 191 15.20 -5.51 -7.12
N SER A 192 14.34 -5.31 -8.12
CA SER A 192 12.90 -5.11 -7.91
C SER A 192 12.09 -6.41 -7.96
N SER A 193 12.64 -7.48 -8.53
CA SER A 193 11.91 -8.71 -8.85
C SER A 193 12.47 -9.97 -8.18
N SER A 194 13.76 -9.99 -7.81
CA SER A 194 14.45 -11.16 -7.26
C SER A 194 13.86 -11.67 -5.94
N TRP A 195 13.18 -10.84 -5.18
CA TRP A 195 12.50 -11.20 -3.93
C TRP A 195 11.46 -12.31 -4.11
N ARG A 196 10.93 -12.50 -5.32
CA ARG A 196 10.00 -13.60 -5.62
C ARG A 196 10.68 -14.96 -5.50
N PHE A 197 11.97 -15.03 -5.78
CA PHE A 197 12.76 -16.23 -5.54
C PHE A 197 13.19 -16.35 -4.07
N SER A 198 13.77 -15.31 -3.50
CA SER A 198 14.27 -15.37 -2.12
C SER A 198 13.15 -15.34 -1.07
N GLY A 199 12.12 -14.51 -1.26
CA GLY A 199 11.03 -14.40 -0.32
C GLY A 199 9.98 -15.50 -0.44
N HIS A 200 9.68 -15.95 -1.66
CA HIS A 200 8.65 -16.96 -1.87
C HIS A 200 9.23 -18.37 -1.90
N LEU A 201 10.12 -18.64 -2.87
CA LEU A 201 10.59 -20.00 -3.10
C LEU A 201 11.48 -20.49 -1.96
N ALA A 202 12.40 -19.66 -1.45
CA ALA A 202 13.30 -20.05 -0.37
C ALA A 202 12.60 -20.20 0.99
N ASN A 203 11.50 -19.50 1.22
CA ASN A 203 10.73 -19.64 2.46
C ASN A 203 9.87 -20.91 2.53
N MET A 204 9.56 -21.54 1.40
CA MET A 204 8.76 -22.78 1.41
C MET A 204 9.42 -23.91 2.20
N PRO A 205 10.69 -24.30 1.95
CA PRO A 205 11.34 -25.33 2.75
C PRO A 205 11.46 -24.93 4.23
N LEU A 206 11.73 -23.66 4.54
CA LEU A 206 11.80 -23.21 5.93
C LEU A 206 10.46 -23.38 6.65
N PHE A 207 9.35 -23.07 6.01
CA PHE A 207 8.01 -23.25 6.58
C PHE A 207 7.68 -24.71 6.91
N TYR A 208 8.21 -25.67 6.15
CA TYR A 208 7.96 -27.10 6.40
C TYR A 208 8.94 -27.75 7.37
N GLU A 209 10.05 -27.08 7.65
CA GLU A 209 11.08 -27.59 8.61
C GLU A 209 10.87 -27.04 10.02
N PHE A 210 10.24 -25.89 10.17
CA PHE A 210 10.06 -25.18 11.45
C PHE A 210 8.62 -24.81 11.71
#